data_d79176c96866335b5d110c7a92f71b2b
#
_entry.id   d79176c96866335b5d110c7a92f71b2b
#
_cell.length_a   1.000
_cell.length_b   1.000
_cell.length_c   1.000
_cell.angle_alpha   90.00
_cell.angle_beta   90.00
_cell.angle_gamma   90.00
#
_symmetry.space_group_name_H-M   'P 1'
#
loop_
_entity.id
_entity.type
_entity.pdbx_description
1 polymer ?
#
loop_
_entity_poly.entity_id
_entity_poly.type
_entity_poly.pdbx_seq_one_letter_code
_entity_poly.pdbx_strand_id
1 'polypeptide(L)'
;MTAPASPTVRRRRLAAELRGIREDKGKSGDSVAAALRWSPSKISRYERARTGLRPQEVARLLDYYQITGPRRALLLGLAEDAAQKGWWEEFAESLSDDYKQFIGFEHEAASMAIWHVDVVTGVLQTEAYARHIISSYSRIEPLPPGMIGRMVGVRLRRQQVLDREDLRLSVVLDESVLKRRIGDKSVMYEQLQRLVRDGDRPNLTLQILPLTAQHTVFGESFVVFGFRDDSDELQQDVVITEQLRSSVTLEGERETYLHRIAFQALSDASLSPPESRALILDTAESYWSRAWQQASA
;
A
#
# COMPACT_ATOMS: atom_id res chain seq x y z
N MET A 1 6.49 21.59 -1.14
CA MET A 1 6.04 21.32 0.24
C MET A 1 6.00 19.80 0.38
N THR A 2 6.88 19.22 1.20
CA THR A 2 6.86 17.79 1.54
C THR A 2 5.53 17.46 2.21
N ALA A 3 4.83 16.43 1.73
CA ALA A 3 3.61 15.96 2.38
C ALA A 3 3.91 15.61 3.85
N PRO A 4 3.01 15.94 4.78
CA PRO A 4 3.21 15.57 6.18
C PRO A 4 3.32 14.04 6.26
N ALA A 5 4.38 13.57 6.90
CA ALA A 5 4.64 12.15 7.00
C ALA A 5 3.50 11.43 7.75
N SER A 6 3.13 10.24 7.27
CA SER A 6 2.02 9.46 7.79
C SER A 6 2.30 8.93 9.19
N PRO A 7 1.29 8.89 10.05
CA PRO A 7 1.43 8.32 11.39
C PRO A 7 1.79 6.82 11.37
N THR A 8 1.59 6.11 10.27
CA THR A 8 1.76 4.65 10.19
C THR A 8 3.23 4.24 10.18
N VAL A 9 4.04 4.82 9.30
CA VAL A 9 5.48 4.49 9.21
C VAL A 9 6.22 5.00 10.43
N ARG A 10 5.90 6.22 10.90
CA ARG A 10 6.48 6.78 12.13
C ARG A 10 6.16 5.95 13.36
N ARG A 11 4.95 5.41 13.46
CA ARG A 11 4.56 4.46 14.51
C ARG A 11 5.41 3.19 14.47
N ARG A 12 5.68 2.66 13.27
CA ARG A 12 6.50 1.47 13.10
C ARG A 12 7.97 1.75 13.43
N ARG A 13 8.53 2.87 12.97
CA ARG A 13 9.88 3.29 13.33
C ARG A 13 10.01 3.45 14.84
N LEU A 14 9.09 4.15 15.48
CA LEU A 14 9.08 4.30 16.92
C LEU A 14 8.99 2.96 17.66
N ALA A 15 8.15 2.04 17.17
CA ALA A 15 7.99 0.70 17.73
C ALA A 15 9.29 -0.11 17.63
N ALA A 16 9.96 -0.09 16.47
CA ALA A 16 11.24 -0.75 16.23
C ALA A 16 12.36 -0.17 17.13
N GLU A 17 12.48 1.16 17.21
CA GLU A 17 13.44 1.84 18.06
C GLU A 17 13.24 1.47 19.55
N LEU A 18 12.00 1.54 20.04
CA LEU A 18 11.69 1.21 21.44
C LEU A 18 11.94 -0.28 21.73
N ARG A 19 11.67 -1.15 20.78
CA ARG A 19 11.98 -2.58 20.89
C ARG A 19 13.50 -2.82 20.90
N GLY A 20 14.25 -2.21 20.01
CA GLY A 20 15.73 -2.28 20.00
C GLY A 20 16.32 -1.83 21.33
N ILE A 21 15.88 -0.67 21.85
CA ILE A 21 16.32 -0.18 23.17
C ILE A 21 16.01 -1.20 24.29
N ARG A 22 14.84 -1.84 24.26
CA ARG A 22 14.48 -2.87 25.24
C ARG A 22 15.42 -4.07 25.16
N GLU A 23 15.69 -4.55 23.96
CA GLU A 23 16.55 -5.69 23.69
C GLU A 23 18.00 -5.40 24.09
N ASP A 24 18.55 -4.26 23.73
CA ASP A 24 19.89 -3.79 24.10
C ASP A 24 20.09 -3.72 25.62
N LYS A 25 19.00 -3.41 26.36
CA LYS A 25 19.03 -3.37 27.82
C LYS A 25 18.74 -4.74 28.46
N GLY A 26 18.61 -5.81 27.66
CA GLY A 26 18.35 -7.16 28.13
C GLY A 26 17.00 -7.31 28.88
N LYS A 27 16.01 -6.44 28.55
CA LYS A 27 14.70 -6.48 29.23
C LYS A 27 13.70 -7.32 28.43
N SER A 28 12.94 -8.17 29.15
CA SER A 28 11.79 -8.84 28.54
C SER A 28 10.57 -7.90 28.47
N GLY A 29 9.66 -8.12 27.51
CA GLY A 29 8.42 -7.37 27.43
C GLY A 29 7.59 -7.44 28.71
N ASP A 30 7.57 -8.60 29.37
CA ASP A 30 6.86 -8.80 30.63
C ASP A 30 7.48 -8.00 31.79
N SER A 31 8.81 -7.91 31.86
CA SER A 31 9.50 -7.10 32.88
C SER A 31 9.19 -5.60 32.71
N VAL A 32 9.13 -5.12 31.47
CA VAL A 32 8.76 -3.73 31.16
C VAL A 32 7.29 -3.48 31.51
N ALA A 33 6.39 -4.41 31.13
CA ALA A 33 4.98 -4.30 31.45
C ALA A 33 4.75 -4.20 32.97
N ALA A 34 5.38 -5.07 33.75
CA ALA A 34 5.29 -5.06 35.23
C ALA A 34 5.79 -3.73 35.81
N ALA A 35 6.97 -3.25 35.37
CA ALA A 35 7.56 -2.01 35.89
C ALA A 35 6.69 -0.78 35.61
N LEU A 36 6.05 -0.72 34.43
CA LEU A 36 5.19 0.40 34.03
C LEU A 36 3.72 0.25 34.44
N ARG A 37 3.37 -0.87 35.07
CA ARG A 37 1.99 -1.27 35.40
C ARG A 37 1.10 -1.34 34.16
N TRP A 38 1.65 -1.89 33.07
CA TRP A 38 0.94 -2.15 31.82
C TRP A 38 0.65 -3.64 31.67
N SER A 39 -0.27 -3.99 30.78
CA SER A 39 -0.46 -5.40 30.41
C SER A 39 0.64 -5.87 29.45
N PRO A 40 1.10 -7.13 29.53
CA PRO A 40 2.04 -7.70 28.54
C PRO A 40 1.54 -7.56 27.10
N SER A 41 0.23 -7.70 26.89
CA SER A 41 -0.40 -7.53 25.59
C SER A 41 -0.28 -6.10 25.05
N LYS A 42 -0.19 -5.08 25.92
CA LYS A 42 0.03 -3.69 25.49
C LYS A 42 1.43 -3.54 24.92
N ILE A 43 2.47 -4.04 25.60
CA ILE A 43 3.86 -4.02 25.12
C ILE A 43 3.95 -4.72 23.76
N SER A 44 3.44 -5.95 23.66
CA SER A 44 3.45 -6.71 22.43
C SER A 44 2.74 -6.01 21.25
N ARG A 45 1.60 -5.33 21.50
CA ARG A 45 0.85 -4.66 20.45
C ARG A 45 1.58 -3.43 19.92
N TYR A 46 2.17 -2.61 20.79
CA TYR A 46 2.87 -1.42 20.31
C TYR A 46 4.21 -1.78 19.66
N GLU A 47 4.97 -2.77 20.16
CA GLU A 47 6.23 -3.21 19.53
C GLU A 47 6.01 -3.83 18.14
N ARG A 48 4.80 -4.31 17.86
CA ARG A 48 4.36 -4.73 16.53
C ARG A 48 3.65 -3.62 15.75
N ALA A 49 3.70 -2.39 16.24
CA ALA A 49 3.01 -1.23 15.68
C ALA A 49 1.49 -1.40 15.44
N ARG A 50 0.85 -2.42 16.05
CA ARG A 50 -0.60 -2.65 15.95
C ARG A 50 -1.42 -1.56 16.65
N THR A 51 -0.86 -0.93 17.67
CA THR A 51 -1.44 0.23 18.37
C THR A 51 -0.36 1.27 18.59
N GLY A 52 -0.70 2.57 18.41
CA GLY A 52 0.19 3.67 18.77
C GLY A 52 0.29 3.85 20.29
N LEU A 53 1.40 4.38 20.74
CA LEU A 53 1.55 4.93 22.08
C LEU A 53 1.32 6.45 22.05
N ARG A 54 0.69 6.95 23.10
CA ARG A 54 0.63 8.41 23.30
C ARG A 54 2.02 8.94 23.64
N PRO A 55 2.38 10.18 23.24
CA PRO A 55 3.70 10.76 23.57
C PRO A 55 4.07 10.66 25.06
N GLN A 56 3.10 10.81 25.96
CA GLN A 56 3.29 10.65 27.40
C GLN A 56 3.65 9.22 27.82
N GLU A 57 3.14 8.21 27.11
CA GLU A 57 3.46 6.80 27.35
C GLU A 57 4.87 6.48 26.85
N VAL A 58 5.25 7.06 25.71
CA VAL A 58 6.63 6.99 25.19
C VAL A 58 7.59 7.65 26.17
N ALA A 59 7.27 8.85 26.69
CA ALA A 59 8.10 9.50 27.70
C ALA A 59 8.35 8.61 28.91
N ARG A 60 7.32 7.93 29.44
CA ARG A 60 7.45 6.96 30.55
C ARG A 60 8.35 5.77 30.23
N LEU A 61 8.29 5.24 28.99
CA LEU A 61 9.19 4.20 28.51
C LEU A 61 10.64 4.67 28.47
N LEU A 62 10.86 5.88 27.92
CA LEU A 62 12.19 6.47 27.81
C LEU A 62 12.80 6.77 29.18
N ASP A 63 11.97 7.20 30.16
CA ASP A 63 12.39 7.35 31.56
C ASP A 63 12.83 6.02 32.15
N TYR A 64 12.02 4.97 31.98
CA TYR A 64 12.34 3.62 32.44
C TYR A 64 13.60 3.06 31.80
N TYR A 65 13.82 3.34 30.51
CA TYR A 65 15.04 2.96 29.80
C TYR A 65 16.23 3.91 30.03
N GLN A 66 16.05 5.00 30.80
CA GLN A 66 17.06 5.99 31.09
C GLN A 66 17.63 6.63 29.81
N ILE A 67 16.78 6.88 28.80
CA ILE A 67 17.13 7.57 27.57
C ILE A 67 16.98 9.06 27.78
N THR A 68 18.07 9.80 27.55
CA THR A 68 18.16 11.26 27.74
C THR A 68 18.78 11.96 26.51
N GLY A 69 18.85 13.28 26.52
CA GLY A 69 19.53 14.07 25.50
C GLY A 69 18.88 14.02 24.12
N PRO A 70 19.67 14.17 23.04
CA PRO A 70 19.14 14.26 21.67
C PRO A 70 18.31 13.06 21.23
N ARG A 71 18.71 11.85 21.62
CA ARG A 71 17.96 10.62 21.29
C ARG A 71 16.55 10.63 21.91
N ARG A 72 16.41 11.14 23.15
CA ARG A 72 15.08 11.30 23.78
C ARG A 72 14.21 12.27 22.99
N ALA A 73 14.77 13.43 22.62
CA ALA A 73 14.04 14.45 21.85
C ALA A 73 13.56 13.90 20.51
N LEU A 74 14.42 13.16 19.79
CA LEU A 74 14.09 12.50 18.54
C LEU A 74 12.89 11.53 18.70
N LEU A 75 12.94 10.64 19.69
CA LEU A 75 11.91 9.63 19.91
C LEU A 75 10.58 10.24 20.38
N LEU A 76 10.60 11.34 21.12
CA LEU A 76 9.39 12.08 21.46
C LEU A 76 8.80 12.79 20.26
N GLY A 77 9.62 13.39 19.40
CA GLY A 77 9.16 13.97 18.12
C GLY A 77 8.49 12.91 17.23
N LEU A 78 9.12 11.72 17.10
CA LEU A 78 8.51 10.60 16.39
C LEU A 78 7.16 10.16 17.00
N ALA A 79 7.04 10.22 18.33
CA ALA A 79 5.79 9.88 19.01
C ALA A 79 4.68 10.90 18.76
N GLU A 80 5.00 12.20 18.75
CA GLU A 80 4.06 13.27 18.42
C GLU A 80 3.57 13.14 16.98
N ASP A 81 4.48 12.89 16.06
CA ASP A 81 4.15 12.69 14.65
C ASP A 81 3.34 11.42 14.42
N ALA A 82 3.69 10.33 15.10
CA ALA A 82 2.94 9.06 15.04
C ALA A 82 1.53 9.17 15.67
N ALA A 83 1.29 10.18 16.50
CA ALA A 83 -0.01 10.45 17.09
C ALA A 83 -0.94 11.29 16.20
N GLN A 84 -0.42 11.87 15.12
CA GLN A 84 -1.24 12.57 14.14
C GLN A 84 -2.24 11.62 13.50
N LYS A 85 -3.41 12.13 13.14
CA LYS A 85 -4.44 11.34 12.46
C LYS A 85 -4.29 11.49 10.95
N GLY A 86 -4.17 10.39 10.24
CA GLY A 86 -4.28 10.40 8.80
C GLY A 86 -5.73 10.67 8.36
N TRP A 87 -5.93 11.18 7.15
CA TRP A 87 -7.25 11.48 6.60
C TRP A 87 -8.20 10.26 6.59
N TRP A 88 -7.65 9.04 6.54
CA TRP A 88 -8.44 7.79 6.54
C TRP A 88 -9.09 7.48 7.89
N GLU A 89 -8.69 8.15 8.98
CA GLU A 89 -9.33 8.01 10.28
C GLU A 89 -10.79 8.52 10.28
N GLU A 90 -11.14 9.44 9.36
CA GLU A 90 -12.53 9.85 9.12
C GLU A 90 -13.43 8.68 8.68
N PHE A 91 -12.81 7.62 8.13
CA PHE A 91 -13.47 6.42 7.62
C PHE A 91 -13.19 5.18 8.48
N ALA A 92 -12.68 5.36 9.71
CA ALA A 92 -12.18 4.27 10.56
C ALA A 92 -13.19 3.14 10.77
N GLU A 93 -14.48 3.44 10.88
CA GLU A 93 -15.55 2.47 11.05
C GLU A 93 -15.84 1.63 9.79
N SER A 94 -15.39 2.10 8.63
CA SER A 94 -15.63 1.48 7.33
C SER A 94 -14.43 0.73 6.78
N LEU A 95 -13.28 0.78 7.46
CA LEU A 95 -12.01 0.23 6.99
C LEU A 95 -11.44 -0.77 8.00
N SER A 96 -10.93 -1.90 7.50
CA SER A 96 -10.14 -2.81 8.31
C SER A 96 -8.83 -2.15 8.74
N ASP A 97 -8.23 -2.64 9.82
CA ASP A 97 -6.95 -2.12 10.30
C ASP A 97 -5.83 -2.35 9.28
N ASP A 98 -5.84 -3.48 8.57
CA ASP A 98 -4.88 -3.77 7.50
C ASP A 98 -5.01 -2.76 6.35
N TYR A 99 -6.23 -2.39 5.97
CA TYR A 99 -6.45 -1.40 4.91
C TYR A 99 -6.05 0.01 5.31
N LYS A 100 -6.30 0.41 6.58
CA LYS A 100 -5.77 1.69 7.13
C LYS A 100 -4.25 1.72 7.10
N GLN A 101 -3.62 0.60 7.44
CA GLN A 101 -2.17 0.46 7.40
C GLN A 101 -1.64 0.59 5.96
N PHE A 102 -2.30 -0.07 5.00
CA PHE A 102 -1.97 0.05 3.58
C PHE A 102 -2.02 1.50 3.11
N ILE A 103 -3.12 2.22 3.42
CA ILE A 103 -3.26 3.65 3.06
C ILE A 103 -2.13 4.48 3.70
N GLY A 104 -1.77 4.16 4.93
CA GLY A 104 -0.68 4.82 5.63
C GLY A 104 0.67 4.65 4.94
N PHE A 105 1.00 3.44 4.48
CA PHE A 105 2.22 3.20 3.70
C PHE A 105 2.19 3.93 2.36
N GLU A 106 1.08 3.82 1.62
CA GLU A 106 0.90 4.50 0.34
C GLU A 106 1.08 6.02 0.47
N HIS A 107 0.58 6.61 1.55
CA HIS A 107 0.69 8.05 1.81
C HIS A 107 2.14 8.51 2.05
N GLU A 108 2.98 7.67 2.68
CA GLU A 108 4.37 8.01 3.01
C GLU A 108 5.41 7.53 2.02
N ALA A 109 5.07 6.54 1.21
CA ALA A 109 6.03 5.95 0.29
C ALA A 109 6.69 7.01 -0.61
N ALA A 110 7.99 6.88 -0.80
CA ALA A 110 8.76 7.59 -1.83
C ALA A 110 8.77 6.81 -3.14
N SER A 111 8.60 5.49 -3.05
CA SER A 111 8.44 4.62 -4.21
C SER A 111 7.44 3.51 -3.92
N MET A 112 6.71 3.11 -4.96
CA MET A 112 5.82 1.96 -4.93
C MET A 112 6.07 1.11 -6.17
N ALA A 113 6.36 -0.18 -5.97
CA ALA A 113 6.43 -1.16 -7.04
C ALA A 113 5.23 -2.11 -6.89
N ILE A 114 4.34 -2.12 -7.87
CA ILE A 114 3.03 -2.79 -7.80
C ILE A 114 2.98 -3.87 -8.89
N TRP A 115 2.75 -5.11 -8.47
CA TRP A 115 2.41 -6.24 -9.34
C TRP A 115 0.98 -6.69 -9.11
N HIS A 116 0.15 -6.72 -10.17
CA HIS A 116 -1.22 -7.24 -10.11
C HIS A 116 -1.54 -8.21 -11.24
N VAL A 117 -2.11 -9.37 -10.86
CA VAL A 117 -2.46 -10.48 -11.77
C VAL A 117 -3.95 -10.56 -12.13
N ASP A 118 -4.83 -9.91 -11.38
CA ASP A 118 -6.27 -10.17 -11.46
C ASP A 118 -7.12 -8.93 -11.73
N VAL A 119 -6.72 -7.76 -11.23
CA VAL A 119 -7.44 -6.49 -11.38
C VAL A 119 -6.48 -5.32 -11.58
N VAL A 120 -6.99 -4.22 -12.11
CA VAL A 120 -6.25 -2.95 -12.11
C VAL A 120 -6.02 -2.50 -10.67
N THR A 121 -4.80 -2.08 -10.33
CA THR A 121 -4.47 -1.56 -8.99
C THR A 121 -5.38 -0.39 -8.59
N GLY A 122 -5.72 -0.31 -7.30
CA GLY A 122 -6.69 0.65 -6.77
C GLY A 122 -6.40 2.11 -7.09
N VAL A 123 -5.13 2.50 -7.20
CA VAL A 123 -4.72 3.88 -7.53
C VAL A 123 -5.02 4.27 -8.98
N LEU A 124 -5.17 3.31 -9.89
CA LEU A 124 -5.46 3.53 -11.30
C LEU A 124 -6.91 3.20 -11.70
N GLN A 125 -7.79 2.85 -10.74
CA GLN A 125 -9.18 2.48 -11.05
C GLN A 125 -10.06 3.69 -11.30
N THR A 126 -10.95 3.60 -12.31
CA THR A 126 -12.11 4.53 -12.43
C THR A 126 -13.09 4.28 -11.29
N GLU A 127 -13.98 5.25 -11.01
CA GLU A 127 -15.03 5.07 -9.99
C GLU A 127 -15.93 3.88 -10.31
N ALA A 128 -16.36 3.74 -11.56
CA ALA A 128 -17.23 2.66 -12.00
C ALA A 128 -16.56 1.29 -11.81
N TYR A 129 -15.30 1.15 -12.22
CA TYR A 129 -14.54 -0.08 -12.03
C TYR A 129 -14.35 -0.41 -10.54
N ALA A 130 -13.95 0.56 -9.72
CA ALA A 130 -13.80 0.40 -8.28
C ALA A 130 -15.11 -0.04 -7.61
N ARG A 131 -16.24 0.56 -8.02
CA ARG A 131 -17.56 0.21 -7.51
C ARG A 131 -17.93 -1.24 -7.83
N HIS A 132 -17.64 -1.71 -9.05
CA HIS A 132 -17.90 -3.11 -9.42
C HIS A 132 -17.02 -4.08 -8.63
N ILE A 133 -15.74 -3.78 -8.42
CA ILE A 133 -14.83 -4.61 -7.59
C ILE A 133 -15.39 -4.70 -6.15
N ILE A 134 -15.66 -3.57 -5.51
CA ILE A 134 -16.14 -3.54 -4.13
C ILE A 134 -17.50 -4.23 -4.00
N SER A 135 -18.41 -4.04 -4.96
CA SER A 135 -19.71 -4.69 -4.98
C SER A 135 -19.62 -6.20 -5.19
N SER A 136 -18.61 -6.70 -5.92
CA SER A 136 -18.44 -8.16 -6.09
C SER A 136 -17.99 -8.82 -4.78
N TYR A 137 -17.13 -8.17 -4.00
CA TYR A 137 -16.79 -8.65 -2.65
C TYR A 137 -17.98 -8.69 -1.69
N SER A 138 -18.94 -7.76 -1.82
CA SER A 138 -20.15 -7.75 -0.99
C SER A 138 -21.06 -8.96 -1.19
N ARG A 139 -20.89 -9.73 -2.27
CA ARG A 139 -21.59 -11.01 -2.49
C ARG A 139 -21.04 -12.14 -1.61
N ILE A 140 -19.79 -12.04 -1.21
CA ILE A 140 -19.12 -13.01 -0.33
C ILE A 140 -19.35 -12.60 1.13
N GLU A 141 -19.21 -11.30 1.41
CA GLU A 141 -19.41 -10.72 2.73
C GLU A 141 -20.34 -9.50 2.60
N PRO A 142 -21.63 -9.65 2.97
CA PRO A 142 -22.60 -8.56 2.85
C PRO A 142 -22.18 -7.31 3.61
N LEU A 143 -22.15 -6.18 2.92
CA LEU A 143 -21.79 -4.89 3.48
C LEU A 143 -23.05 -4.11 3.92
N PRO A 144 -22.99 -3.34 5.01
CA PRO A 144 -24.06 -2.45 5.42
C PRO A 144 -24.44 -1.44 4.33
N PRO A 145 -25.71 -0.95 4.32
CA PRO A 145 -26.13 0.09 3.38
C PRO A 145 -25.21 1.30 3.40
N GLY A 146 -24.88 1.82 2.21
CA GLY A 146 -23.97 2.95 2.04
C GLY A 146 -22.47 2.65 2.22
N MET A 147 -22.09 1.46 2.70
CA MET A 147 -20.69 1.09 2.89
C MET A 147 -19.93 1.07 1.56
N ILE A 148 -20.50 0.51 0.49
CA ILE A 148 -19.90 0.48 -0.84
C ILE A 148 -19.53 1.90 -1.30
N GLY A 149 -20.45 2.86 -1.15
CA GLY A 149 -20.20 4.26 -1.53
C GLY A 149 -19.05 4.88 -0.73
N ARG A 150 -18.99 4.62 0.57
CA ARG A 150 -17.87 5.09 1.42
C ARG A 150 -16.53 4.48 1.01
N MET A 151 -16.49 3.16 0.76
CA MET A 151 -15.27 2.49 0.32
C MET A 151 -14.79 2.96 -1.06
N VAL A 152 -15.72 3.24 -1.99
CA VAL A 152 -15.40 3.87 -3.27
C VAL A 152 -14.82 5.27 -3.05
N GLY A 153 -15.43 6.08 -2.19
CA GLY A 153 -14.92 7.41 -1.85
C GLY A 153 -13.51 7.38 -1.29
N VAL A 154 -13.21 6.44 -0.38
CA VAL A 154 -11.86 6.21 0.13
C VAL A 154 -10.89 5.85 -1.00
N ARG A 155 -11.29 4.94 -1.89
CA ARG A 155 -10.46 4.53 -3.03
C ARG A 155 -10.12 5.68 -3.98
N LEU A 156 -11.10 6.54 -4.26
CA LEU A 156 -10.87 7.73 -5.08
C LEU A 156 -9.97 8.75 -4.37
N ARG A 157 -10.16 8.95 -3.05
CA ARG A 157 -9.29 9.85 -2.27
C ARG A 157 -7.84 9.38 -2.22
N ARG A 158 -7.60 8.06 -2.15
CA ARG A 158 -6.25 7.47 -2.24
C ARG A 158 -5.52 7.84 -3.53
N GLN A 159 -6.25 8.01 -4.64
CA GLN A 159 -5.66 8.31 -5.94
C GLN A 159 -4.98 9.68 -6.02
N GLN A 160 -5.21 10.55 -5.04
CA GLN A 160 -4.45 11.81 -4.91
C GLN A 160 -2.93 11.58 -4.74
N VAL A 161 -2.52 10.37 -4.39
CA VAL A 161 -1.11 9.98 -4.36
C VAL A 161 -0.44 10.09 -5.74
N LEU A 162 -1.20 9.95 -6.83
CA LEU A 162 -0.70 10.12 -8.20
C LEU A 162 -0.25 11.56 -8.53
N ASP A 163 -0.72 12.55 -7.77
CA ASP A 163 -0.39 13.96 -7.97
C ASP A 163 0.87 14.38 -7.19
N ARG A 164 1.50 13.43 -6.48
CA ARG A 164 2.74 13.65 -5.73
C ARG A 164 3.95 13.57 -6.65
N GLU A 165 4.70 14.67 -6.77
CA GLU A 165 5.92 14.75 -7.56
C GLU A 165 7.10 13.97 -6.93
N ASP A 166 7.07 13.78 -5.62
CA ASP A 166 8.11 13.08 -4.85
C ASP A 166 7.92 11.54 -4.82
N LEU A 167 6.78 11.03 -5.31
CA LEU A 167 6.50 9.60 -5.41
C LEU A 167 6.94 9.05 -6.77
N ARG A 168 7.63 7.91 -6.77
CA ARG A 168 7.89 7.09 -7.96
C ARG A 168 6.99 5.86 -7.92
N LEU A 169 6.15 5.72 -8.94
CA LEU A 169 5.20 4.63 -9.05
C LEU A 169 5.57 3.75 -10.26
N SER A 170 5.87 2.48 -10.01
CA SER A 170 6.11 1.47 -11.04
C SER A 170 5.02 0.40 -10.94
N VAL A 171 4.28 0.20 -12.02
CA VAL A 171 3.15 -0.73 -12.06
C VAL A 171 3.37 -1.72 -13.20
N VAL A 172 3.35 -3.00 -12.87
CA VAL A 172 3.26 -4.09 -13.83
C VAL A 172 1.91 -4.76 -13.65
N LEU A 173 1.14 -4.84 -14.73
CA LEU A 173 -0.14 -5.57 -14.77
C LEU A 173 0.02 -6.78 -15.70
N ASP A 174 -0.51 -7.92 -15.28
CA ASP A 174 -0.66 -9.06 -16.19
C ASP A 174 -1.65 -8.71 -17.31
N GLU A 175 -1.39 -9.16 -18.54
CA GLU A 175 -2.25 -8.89 -19.69
C GLU A 175 -3.70 -9.35 -19.47
N SER A 176 -3.92 -10.41 -18.68
CA SER A 176 -5.26 -10.93 -18.38
C SER A 176 -6.14 -9.85 -17.73
N VAL A 177 -5.56 -8.90 -16.99
CA VAL A 177 -6.26 -7.77 -16.35
C VAL A 177 -6.99 -6.91 -17.39
N LEU A 178 -6.43 -6.75 -18.60
CA LEU A 178 -7.02 -5.97 -19.69
C LEU A 178 -8.27 -6.66 -20.28
N LYS A 179 -8.34 -7.98 -20.17
CA LYS A 179 -9.41 -8.82 -20.80
C LYS A 179 -10.39 -9.36 -19.77
N ARG A 180 -10.05 -9.36 -18.48
CA ARG A 180 -10.94 -9.82 -17.41
C ARG A 180 -12.10 -8.85 -17.25
N ARG A 181 -13.31 -9.33 -17.49
CA ARG A 181 -14.52 -8.48 -17.43
C ARG A 181 -14.87 -8.07 -16.00
N ILE A 182 -14.81 -6.79 -15.75
CA ILE A 182 -15.31 -6.12 -14.53
C ILE A 182 -16.41 -5.14 -14.96
N GLY A 183 -17.63 -5.37 -14.45
CA GLY A 183 -18.78 -4.60 -14.92
C GLY A 183 -19.19 -4.94 -16.36
N ASP A 184 -19.60 -3.95 -17.09
CA ASP A 184 -19.95 -4.05 -18.51
C ASP A 184 -18.80 -3.56 -19.43
N LYS A 185 -19.05 -3.57 -20.75
CA LYS A 185 -18.05 -3.16 -21.73
C LYS A 185 -17.64 -1.69 -21.59
N SER A 186 -18.59 -0.82 -21.23
CA SER A 186 -18.29 0.60 -21.08
C SER A 186 -17.37 0.87 -19.89
N VAL A 187 -17.58 0.14 -18.78
CA VAL A 187 -16.70 0.22 -17.60
C VAL A 187 -15.27 -0.20 -17.94
N MET A 188 -15.13 -1.30 -18.69
CA MET A 188 -13.80 -1.76 -19.11
C MET A 188 -13.14 -0.81 -20.09
N TYR A 189 -13.88 -0.32 -21.09
CA TYR A 189 -13.36 0.67 -22.05
C TYR A 189 -12.86 1.92 -21.35
N GLU A 190 -13.67 2.52 -20.47
CA GLU A 190 -13.30 3.70 -19.70
C GLU A 190 -12.09 3.46 -18.81
N GLN A 191 -12.01 2.26 -18.21
CA GLN A 191 -10.87 1.87 -17.39
C GLN A 191 -9.58 1.79 -18.20
N LEU A 192 -9.59 1.18 -19.37
CA LEU A 192 -8.42 1.10 -20.24
C LEU A 192 -8.01 2.48 -20.78
N GLN A 193 -8.98 3.31 -21.17
CA GLN A 193 -8.71 4.72 -21.54
C GLN A 193 -8.08 5.51 -20.39
N ARG A 194 -8.46 5.23 -19.14
CA ARG A 194 -7.81 5.82 -17.97
C ARG A 194 -6.36 5.37 -17.82
N LEU A 195 -6.07 4.07 -17.97
CA LEU A 195 -4.69 3.56 -17.92
C LEU A 195 -3.80 4.26 -18.95
N VAL A 196 -4.32 4.48 -20.17
CA VAL A 196 -3.59 5.21 -21.22
C VAL A 196 -3.26 6.64 -20.79
N ARG A 197 -4.25 7.38 -20.24
CA ARG A 197 -4.03 8.77 -19.77
C ARG A 197 -3.08 8.84 -18.57
N ASP A 198 -3.25 7.95 -17.60
CA ASP A 198 -2.41 7.97 -16.41
C ASP A 198 -0.97 7.51 -16.73
N GLY A 199 -0.79 6.64 -17.75
CA GLY A 199 0.54 6.22 -18.24
C GLY A 199 1.40 7.37 -18.80
N ASP A 200 0.82 8.52 -19.11
CA ASP A 200 1.55 9.73 -19.54
C ASP A 200 2.09 10.57 -18.34
N ARG A 201 1.82 10.18 -17.09
CA ARG A 201 2.31 10.87 -15.89
C ARG A 201 3.82 10.67 -15.72
N PRO A 202 4.59 11.73 -15.38
CA PRO A 202 6.05 11.66 -15.30
C PRO A 202 6.57 10.80 -14.11
N ASN A 203 5.73 10.60 -13.10
CA ASN A 203 6.05 9.83 -11.90
C ASN A 203 5.52 8.39 -11.94
N LEU A 204 4.88 7.96 -13.06
CA LEU A 204 4.32 6.63 -13.25
C LEU A 204 5.00 5.90 -14.41
N THR A 205 5.52 4.71 -14.15
CA THR A 205 5.90 3.73 -15.17
C THR A 205 4.84 2.63 -15.18
N LEU A 206 4.09 2.49 -16.29
CA LEU A 206 3.07 1.47 -16.47
C LEU A 206 3.51 0.48 -17.54
N GLN A 207 3.58 -0.79 -17.18
CA GLN A 207 3.98 -1.89 -18.06
C GLN A 207 2.94 -3.02 -18.01
N ILE A 208 2.81 -3.72 -19.13
CA ILE A 208 1.98 -4.93 -19.23
C ILE A 208 2.88 -6.12 -19.44
N LEU A 209 2.70 -7.16 -18.62
CA LEU A 209 3.33 -8.45 -18.80
C LEU A 209 2.49 -9.28 -19.78
N PRO A 210 2.97 -9.56 -21.01
CA PRO A 210 2.20 -10.33 -21.98
C PRO A 210 1.97 -11.77 -21.50
N LEU A 211 0.82 -12.35 -21.84
CA LEU A 211 0.52 -13.78 -21.56
C LEU A 211 1.52 -14.74 -22.19
N THR A 212 2.26 -14.31 -23.21
CA THR A 212 3.29 -15.09 -23.90
C THR A 212 4.68 -14.89 -23.32
N ALA A 213 4.85 -13.98 -22.35
CA ALA A 213 6.14 -13.73 -21.71
C ALA A 213 6.59 -14.93 -20.87
N GLN A 214 7.88 -15.26 -20.95
CA GLN A 214 8.48 -16.20 -20.00
C GLN A 214 8.92 -15.43 -18.75
N HIS A 215 8.35 -15.81 -17.61
CA HIS A 215 8.74 -15.25 -16.32
C HIS A 215 8.74 -16.34 -15.24
N THR A 216 9.43 -16.07 -14.14
CA THR A 216 9.62 -17.01 -13.02
C THR A 216 8.80 -16.66 -11.78
N VAL A 217 8.02 -15.57 -11.82
CA VAL A 217 7.22 -15.12 -10.70
C VAL A 217 5.81 -15.66 -10.86
N PHE A 218 5.52 -16.71 -10.11
CA PHE A 218 4.18 -17.30 -10.04
C PHE A 218 3.62 -17.04 -8.64
N GLY A 219 2.53 -16.33 -8.56
CA GLY A 219 1.93 -16.08 -7.26
C GLY A 219 1.03 -14.86 -7.20
N GLU A 220 0.81 -14.43 -5.98
CA GLU A 220 -0.14 -13.39 -5.61
C GLU A 220 0.32 -12.00 -6.05
N SER A 221 -0.64 -11.10 -6.18
CA SER A 221 -0.38 -9.66 -6.33
C SER A 221 0.34 -9.11 -5.09
N PHE A 222 1.29 -8.20 -5.30
CA PHE A 222 2.00 -7.57 -4.19
C PHE A 222 2.36 -6.12 -4.48
N VAL A 223 2.63 -5.38 -3.41
CA VAL A 223 3.14 -4.00 -3.46
C VAL A 223 4.38 -3.91 -2.58
N VAL A 224 5.46 -3.38 -3.13
CA VAL A 224 6.67 -3.02 -2.38
C VAL A 224 6.65 -1.52 -2.16
N PHE A 225 6.64 -1.09 -0.91
CA PHE A 225 6.74 0.31 -0.50
C PHE A 225 8.17 0.62 -0.11
N GLY A 226 8.78 1.60 -0.77
CA GLY A 226 10.09 2.15 -0.40
C GLY A 226 9.92 3.51 0.25
N PHE A 227 10.66 3.75 1.33
CA PHE A 227 10.60 4.99 2.10
C PHE A 227 11.93 5.74 2.01
N ARG A 228 11.88 7.08 2.13
CA ARG A 228 13.08 7.91 2.30
C ARG A 228 13.34 8.13 3.79
N ASP A 229 14.60 8.09 4.16
CA ASP A 229 15.03 8.58 5.47
C ASP A 229 15.82 9.88 5.31
N ASP A 230 15.56 10.84 6.21
CA ASP A 230 16.35 12.08 6.32
C ASP A 230 17.78 11.84 6.85
N SER A 231 18.08 10.62 7.31
CA SER A 231 19.35 10.23 7.94
C SER A 231 20.28 9.36 7.07
N ASP A 232 20.02 9.20 5.77
CA ASP A 232 20.81 8.34 4.85
C ASP A 232 20.86 6.84 5.24
N GLU A 233 20.19 6.43 6.31
CA GLU A 233 19.99 5.02 6.64
C GLU A 233 18.76 4.51 5.87
N LEU A 234 18.96 3.49 5.05
CA LEU A 234 17.89 2.83 4.28
C LEU A 234 16.79 2.38 5.25
N GLN A 235 15.65 3.06 5.22
CA GLN A 235 14.47 2.52 5.89
C GLN A 235 14.11 1.19 5.23
N GLN A 236 13.77 0.21 6.05
CA GLN A 236 13.36 -1.09 5.53
C GLN A 236 12.09 -0.93 4.71
N ASP A 237 12.14 -1.42 3.49
CA ASP A 237 10.94 -1.52 2.66
C ASP A 237 9.87 -2.36 3.36
N VAL A 238 8.65 -2.17 2.92
CA VAL A 238 7.52 -2.97 3.36
C VAL A 238 6.88 -3.60 2.14
N VAL A 239 6.60 -4.90 2.22
CA VAL A 239 5.83 -5.61 1.20
C VAL A 239 4.46 -5.95 1.75
N ILE A 240 3.44 -5.72 0.93
CA ILE A 240 2.08 -6.20 1.22
C ILE A 240 1.66 -7.14 0.09
N THR A 241 1.25 -8.35 0.48
CA THR A 241 0.56 -9.28 -0.41
C THR A 241 -0.93 -9.31 -0.05
N GLU A 242 -1.79 -9.28 -1.07
CA GLU A 242 -3.24 -9.28 -0.89
C GLU A 242 -3.78 -10.72 -0.97
N GLN A 243 -4.62 -11.08 0.00
CA GLN A 243 -5.38 -12.33 0.02
C GLN A 243 -6.87 -12.00 0.00
N LEU A 244 -7.73 -13.02 -0.17
CA LEU A 244 -9.18 -12.83 -0.30
C LEU A 244 -9.80 -11.97 0.82
N ARG A 245 -9.32 -12.11 2.06
CA ARG A 245 -9.91 -11.43 3.25
C ARG A 245 -8.91 -10.70 4.14
N SER A 246 -7.65 -10.78 3.82
CA SER A 246 -6.57 -10.21 4.63
C SER A 246 -5.43 -9.77 3.72
N SER A 247 -4.54 -8.99 4.27
CA SER A 247 -3.24 -8.73 3.67
C SER A 247 -2.14 -9.20 4.61
N VAL A 248 -1.04 -9.65 4.04
CA VAL A 248 0.16 -10.01 4.81
C VAL A 248 1.19 -8.91 4.60
N THR A 249 1.66 -8.35 5.71
CA THR A 249 2.73 -7.35 5.70
C THR A 249 4.05 -8.03 6.02
N LEU A 250 5.02 -7.93 5.12
CA LEU A 250 6.36 -8.48 5.23
C LEU A 250 7.38 -7.35 5.38
N GLU A 251 8.29 -7.47 6.35
CA GLU A 251 9.25 -6.40 6.70
C GLU A 251 10.68 -6.89 6.86
N GLY A 252 10.91 -8.20 6.76
CA GLY A 252 12.26 -8.76 6.84
C GLY A 252 13.09 -8.36 5.63
N GLU A 253 14.35 -7.98 5.84
CA GLU A 253 15.29 -7.60 4.77
C GLU A 253 15.33 -8.63 3.63
N ARG A 254 15.36 -9.90 3.97
CA ARG A 254 15.31 -11.01 3.00
C ARG A 254 14.02 -11.02 2.19
N GLU A 255 12.88 -10.87 2.86
CA GLU A 255 11.56 -10.93 2.21
C GLU A 255 11.36 -9.73 1.27
N THR A 256 11.71 -8.54 1.72
CA THR A 256 11.60 -7.33 0.90
C THR A 256 12.57 -7.35 -0.27
N TYR A 257 13.79 -7.84 -0.07
CA TYR A 257 14.77 -8.04 -1.14
C TYR A 257 14.26 -9.00 -2.21
N LEU A 258 13.71 -10.16 -1.82
CA LEU A 258 13.17 -11.15 -2.77
C LEU A 258 12.02 -10.57 -3.61
N HIS A 259 11.13 -9.78 -3.01
CA HIS A 259 10.04 -9.14 -3.75
C HIS A 259 10.53 -8.03 -4.69
N ARG A 260 11.59 -7.32 -4.34
CA ARG A 260 12.23 -6.37 -5.28
C ARG A 260 12.81 -7.09 -6.50
N ILE A 261 13.53 -8.19 -6.28
CA ILE A 261 14.07 -9.01 -7.38
C ILE A 261 12.93 -9.59 -8.24
N ALA A 262 11.88 -10.07 -7.60
CA ALA A 262 10.69 -10.56 -8.31
C ALA A 262 10.05 -9.46 -9.16
N PHE A 263 9.85 -8.27 -8.61
CA PHE A 263 9.30 -7.13 -9.37
C PHE A 263 10.21 -6.73 -10.53
N GLN A 264 11.53 -6.69 -10.33
CA GLN A 264 12.47 -6.38 -11.41
C GLN A 264 12.39 -7.41 -12.53
N ALA A 265 12.35 -8.70 -12.20
CA ALA A 265 12.20 -9.78 -13.18
C ALA A 265 10.88 -9.68 -13.98
N LEU A 266 9.76 -9.29 -13.31
CA LEU A 266 8.49 -9.03 -13.98
C LEU A 266 8.58 -7.81 -14.90
N SER A 267 9.19 -6.73 -14.45
CA SER A 267 9.38 -5.51 -15.26
C SER A 267 10.26 -5.78 -16.49
N ASP A 268 11.34 -6.55 -16.33
CA ASP A 268 12.25 -6.90 -17.43
C ASP A 268 11.58 -7.82 -18.49
N ALA A 269 10.63 -8.65 -18.05
CA ALA A 269 9.84 -9.52 -18.94
C ALA A 269 8.64 -8.83 -19.57
N SER A 270 8.29 -7.62 -19.11
CA SER A 270 7.14 -6.84 -19.56
C SER A 270 7.45 -6.05 -20.83
N LEU A 271 6.39 -5.67 -21.52
CA LEU A 271 6.47 -4.69 -22.60
C LEU A 271 7.00 -3.36 -22.09
N SER A 272 7.74 -2.63 -22.93
CA SER A 272 8.09 -1.24 -22.63
C SER A 272 6.84 -0.37 -22.41
N PRO A 273 6.92 0.78 -21.72
CA PRO A 273 5.75 1.65 -21.53
C PRO A 273 5.05 2.04 -22.84
N PRO A 274 5.75 2.39 -23.95
CA PRO A 274 5.07 2.66 -25.23
C PRO A 274 4.35 1.46 -25.82
N GLU A 275 4.95 0.26 -25.79
CA GLU A 275 4.34 -0.99 -26.25
C GLU A 275 3.15 -1.39 -25.38
N SER A 276 3.27 -1.24 -24.06
CA SER A 276 2.18 -1.45 -23.11
C SER A 276 0.99 -0.53 -23.40
N ARG A 277 1.27 0.74 -23.67
CA ARG A 277 0.25 1.72 -24.07
C ARG A 277 -0.46 1.31 -25.36
N ALA A 278 0.30 0.84 -26.35
CA ALA A 278 -0.28 0.36 -27.61
C ALA A 278 -1.18 -0.86 -27.40
N LEU A 279 -0.75 -1.85 -26.59
CA LEU A 279 -1.56 -3.03 -26.25
C LEU A 279 -2.84 -2.66 -25.50
N ILE A 280 -2.77 -1.71 -24.54
CA ILE A 280 -3.95 -1.24 -23.82
C ILE A 280 -4.95 -0.58 -24.76
N LEU A 281 -4.49 0.29 -25.69
CA LEU A 281 -5.34 0.91 -26.69
C LEU A 281 -5.97 -0.10 -27.63
N ASP A 282 -5.18 -1.03 -28.19
CA ASP A 282 -5.69 -2.07 -29.07
C ASP A 282 -6.75 -2.92 -28.37
N THR A 283 -6.51 -3.33 -27.12
CA THR A 283 -7.48 -4.09 -26.33
C THR A 283 -8.75 -3.29 -26.05
N ALA A 284 -8.64 -1.98 -25.77
CA ALA A 284 -9.80 -1.13 -25.57
C ALA A 284 -10.68 -1.08 -26.82
N GLU A 285 -10.07 -0.88 -28.00
CA GLU A 285 -10.80 -0.71 -29.26
C GLU A 285 -11.30 -2.06 -29.81
N SER A 286 -10.46 -3.10 -29.82
CA SER A 286 -10.83 -4.38 -30.43
C SER A 286 -11.73 -5.24 -29.55
N TYR A 287 -11.63 -5.14 -28.21
CA TYR A 287 -12.32 -6.04 -27.30
C TYR A 287 -13.50 -5.38 -26.54
N TRP A 288 -13.38 -4.08 -26.22
CA TRP A 288 -14.34 -3.39 -25.34
C TRP A 288 -15.15 -2.29 -26.03
N SER A 289 -14.73 -1.80 -27.23
CA SER A 289 -15.50 -0.77 -27.92
C SER A 289 -16.86 -1.24 -28.42
N ARG A 290 -17.82 -0.33 -28.55
CA ARG A 290 -19.15 -0.65 -29.12
C ARG A 290 -19.11 -1.05 -30.60
N ALA A 291 -18.09 -0.63 -31.34
CA ALA A 291 -17.95 -0.91 -32.76
C ALA A 291 -17.82 -2.41 -33.07
N TRP A 292 -17.25 -3.18 -32.14
CA TRP A 292 -17.10 -4.62 -32.28
C TRP A 292 -18.45 -5.39 -32.27
N GLN A 293 -19.53 -4.82 -31.70
CA GLN A 293 -20.85 -5.47 -31.69
C GLN A 293 -21.51 -5.48 -33.07
N GLN A 294 -21.16 -4.53 -33.96
CA GLN A 294 -21.76 -4.46 -35.30
C GLN A 294 -21.03 -5.34 -36.34
N ALA A 295 -19.78 -5.76 -36.05
CA ALA A 295 -18.98 -6.61 -36.90
C ALA A 295 -19.14 -8.12 -36.63
N SER A 296 -19.72 -8.48 -35.48
CA SER A 296 -19.91 -9.89 -35.01
C SER A 296 -21.38 -10.33 -35.00
N ALA A 297 -22.30 -9.50 -35.44
CA ALA A 297 -23.72 -9.80 -35.67
C ALA A 297 -24.00 -9.96 -37.16
#